data_c6187c6ccef4e06a003ad5a26fdc55d1
#
_entry.id   c6187c6ccef4e06a003ad5a26fdc55d1
#
_cell.length_a   1.000
_cell.length_b   1.000
_cell.length_c   1.000
_cell.angle_alpha   90.00
_cell.angle_beta   90.00
_cell.angle_gamma   90.00
#
_symmetry.space_group_name_H-M   'P 1'
#
loop_
_entity.id
_entity.type
_entity.pdbx_description
1 polymer ?
#
loop_
_entity_poly.entity_id
_entity_poly.type
_entity_poly.pdbx_seq_one_letter_code
_entity_poly.pdbx_strand_id
1 'polypeptide(L)'
;MVSALTPPGLESYWEDCFQLKQHLQKYLHLDLTTLEAKLEISQQKMAELGHKDFDWEEATNFYRDKVGEFYLFELGAWHLTSRDYIGDTLRLVANYTKGKVLDFGGGIGTHTIGIAMCPQVEQVFYCDINPINLDFVKYRVEQMGLNDKVVFFEDIPNNTTFDTIVSFDVLEHLPDPSQQLLKFYQSLTDDGKMILNWCFFKGFNQEHPFHLDDPHLVETFFRTIQTKFLEIFHPYQITARCYRRWD
;
A
#
# COMPACT_ATOMS: atom_id res chain seq x y z
N MET A 1 2.92 -7.34 25.34
CA MET A 1 4.25 -7.95 25.12
C MET A 1 4.59 -7.70 23.67
N VAL A 2 5.55 -6.81 23.39
CA VAL A 2 6.07 -6.63 22.03
C VAL A 2 6.73 -7.95 21.65
N SER A 3 6.31 -8.54 20.55
CA SER A 3 6.85 -9.82 20.07
C SER A 3 8.35 -9.64 19.77
N ALA A 4 9.17 -10.61 20.16
CA ALA A 4 10.60 -10.65 19.80
C ALA A 4 10.87 -10.62 18.27
N LEU A 5 9.81 -10.66 17.46
CA LEU A 5 9.81 -10.59 16.00
C LEU A 5 9.52 -9.18 15.45
N THR A 6 9.29 -8.19 16.31
CA THR A 6 9.11 -6.80 15.86
C THR A 6 10.50 -6.14 15.76
N PRO A 7 10.94 -5.72 14.57
CA PRO A 7 12.23 -5.03 14.44
C PRO A 7 12.26 -3.75 15.27
N PRO A 8 13.42 -3.40 15.85
CA PRO A 8 13.58 -2.12 16.54
C PRO A 8 13.17 -0.95 15.61
N GLY A 9 12.38 -0.05 16.14
CA GLY A 9 11.86 1.12 15.39
C GLY A 9 10.43 0.96 14.87
N LEU A 10 9.91 -0.26 14.71
CA LEU A 10 8.52 -0.46 14.32
C LEU A 10 7.56 -0.54 15.53
N GLU A 11 8.07 -0.53 16.75
CA GLU A 11 7.25 -0.52 17.98
C GLU A 11 6.31 0.69 18.04
N SER A 12 6.76 1.86 17.56
CA SER A 12 5.94 3.08 17.51
C SER A 12 4.70 2.95 16.63
N TYR A 13 4.68 1.99 15.69
CA TYR A 13 3.46 1.68 14.95
C TYR A 13 2.33 1.23 15.89
N TRP A 14 2.63 0.39 16.86
CA TRP A 14 1.64 -0.13 17.81
C TRP A 14 1.12 0.92 18.79
N GLU A 15 1.87 1.98 19.01
CA GLU A 15 1.47 3.09 19.86
C GLU A 15 0.44 3.99 19.16
N ASP A 16 0.77 4.50 17.98
CA ASP A 16 0.00 5.55 17.32
C ASP A 16 0.01 5.50 15.77
N CYS A 17 0.30 4.33 15.17
CA CYS A 17 0.38 4.16 13.70
C CYS A 17 1.37 5.14 13.04
N PHE A 18 2.56 5.35 13.65
CA PHE A 18 3.51 6.38 13.22
C PHE A 18 2.88 7.78 13.20
N GLN A 19 2.20 8.16 14.28
CA GLN A 19 1.54 9.46 14.47
C GLN A 19 0.49 9.80 13.40
N LEU A 20 -0.11 8.79 12.75
CA LEU A 20 -1.00 8.99 11.61
C LEU A 20 -2.13 9.99 11.91
N LYS A 21 -2.82 9.83 13.05
CA LYS A 21 -3.93 10.70 13.43
C LYS A 21 -3.50 12.16 13.64
N GLN A 22 -2.33 12.36 14.27
CA GLN A 22 -1.77 13.69 14.47
C GLN A 22 -1.34 14.34 13.14
N HIS A 23 -0.77 13.54 12.23
CA HIS A 23 -0.38 14.02 10.91
C HIS A 23 -1.60 14.43 10.08
N LEU A 24 -2.69 13.64 10.09
CA LEU A 24 -3.94 14.02 9.44
C LEU A 24 -4.52 15.33 10.00
N GLN A 25 -4.57 15.47 11.34
CA GLN A 25 -5.06 16.70 11.97
C GLN A 25 -4.27 17.95 11.53
N LYS A 26 -2.95 17.86 11.59
CA LYS A 26 -2.07 18.99 11.29
C LYS A 26 -2.10 19.34 9.80
N TYR A 27 -2.02 18.34 8.94
CA TYR A 27 -2.00 18.52 7.49
C TYR A 27 -3.32 19.11 6.97
N LEU A 28 -4.46 18.61 7.47
CA LEU A 28 -5.79 19.04 7.06
C LEU A 28 -6.32 20.25 7.86
N HIS A 29 -5.56 20.75 8.84
CA HIS A 29 -5.96 21.85 9.73
C HIS A 29 -7.32 21.60 10.43
N LEU A 30 -7.57 20.36 10.87
CA LEU A 30 -8.80 19.94 11.51
C LEU A 30 -8.63 19.82 13.03
N ASP A 31 -9.70 20.15 13.78
CA ASP A 31 -9.80 19.72 15.18
C ASP A 31 -10.08 18.21 15.27
N LEU A 32 -9.83 17.65 16.46
CA LEU A 32 -9.94 16.19 16.67
C LEU A 32 -11.36 15.67 16.42
N THR A 33 -12.37 16.39 16.90
CA THR A 33 -13.78 16.00 16.76
C THR A 33 -14.21 15.96 15.30
N THR A 34 -13.83 16.96 14.52
CA THR A 34 -14.09 17.03 13.08
C THR A 34 -13.38 15.92 12.32
N LEU A 35 -12.11 15.63 12.66
CA LEU A 35 -11.37 14.53 12.05
C LEU A 35 -12.04 13.18 12.33
N GLU A 36 -12.37 12.90 13.59
CA GLU A 36 -13.03 11.64 14.00
C GLU A 36 -14.36 11.42 13.28
N ALA A 37 -15.20 12.46 13.19
CA ALA A 37 -16.46 12.37 12.46
C ALA A 37 -16.26 12.09 10.96
N LYS A 38 -15.22 12.64 10.33
CA LYS A 38 -14.90 12.38 8.92
C LYS A 38 -14.36 10.96 8.71
N LEU A 39 -13.51 10.46 9.62
CA LEU A 39 -13.00 9.09 9.58
C LEU A 39 -14.13 8.05 9.73
N GLU A 40 -15.09 8.29 10.65
CA GLU A 40 -16.21 7.38 10.91
C GLU A 40 -17.08 7.10 9.69
N ILE A 41 -17.37 8.15 8.88
CA ILE A 41 -18.25 8.05 7.71
C ILE A 41 -17.52 7.76 6.40
N SER A 42 -16.18 7.65 6.43
CA SER A 42 -15.34 7.64 5.23
C SER A 42 -15.60 6.43 4.33
N GLN A 43 -15.66 5.23 4.89
CA GLN A 43 -15.85 4.00 4.14
C GLN A 43 -17.19 3.98 3.41
N GLN A 44 -18.27 4.37 4.08
CA GLN A 44 -19.59 4.46 3.45
C GLN A 44 -19.59 5.45 2.29
N LYS A 45 -19.03 6.63 2.48
CA LYS A 45 -18.95 7.65 1.42
C LYS A 45 -18.09 7.23 0.25
N MET A 46 -17.00 6.48 0.49
CA MET A 46 -16.17 5.94 -0.59
C MET A 46 -16.94 4.90 -1.41
N ALA A 47 -17.69 4.01 -0.76
CA ALA A 47 -18.56 3.06 -1.45
C ALA A 47 -19.65 3.76 -2.28
N GLU A 48 -20.31 4.80 -1.73
CA GLU A 48 -21.30 5.61 -2.44
C GLU A 48 -20.70 6.30 -3.68
N LEU A 49 -19.49 6.85 -3.57
CA LEU A 49 -18.76 7.45 -4.68
C LEU A 49 -18.43 6.41 -5.75
N GLY A 50 -17.95 5.23 -5.34
CA GLY A 50 -17.63 4.13 -6.24
C GLY A 50 -18.85 3.63 -7.02
N HIS A 51 -19.99 3.45 -6.37
CA HIS A 51 -21.24 3.06 -7.04
C HIS A 51 -21.74 4.07 -8.06
N LYS A 52 -21.45 5.35 -7.84
CA LYS A 52 -21.94 6.44 -8.68
C LYS A 52 -21.00 6.73 -9.86
N ASP A 53 -19.70 6.78 -9.59
CA ASP A 53 -18.75 7.44 -10.47
C ASP A 53 -17.58 6.52 -10.93
N PHE A 54 -17.52 5.26 -10.45
CA PHE A 54 -16.45 4.35 -10.83
C PHE A 54 -16.75 3.61 -12.13
N ASP A 55 -15.79 3.65 -13.07
CA ASP A 55 -15.77 2.88 -14.31
C ASP A 55 -14.37 2.28 -14.49
N TRP A 56 -14.29 1.02 -14.90
CA TRP A 56 -13.02 0.33 -15.12
C TRP A 56 -12.19 0.94 -16.24
N GLU A 57 -12.81 1.50 -17.28
CA GLU A 57 -12.10 2.20 -18.36
C GLU A 57 -11.43 3.49 -17.87
N GLU A 58 -11.95 4.07 -16.78
CA GLU A 58 -11.45 5.29 -16.15
C GLU A 58 -10.87 5.09 -14.76
N ALA A 59 -10.58 3.84 -14.35
CA ALA A 59 -10.12 3.52 -12.98
C ALA A 59 -8.92 4.38 -12.53
N THR A 60 -7.95 4.59 -13.41
CA THR A 60 -6.80 5.45 -13.13
C THR A 60 -7.22 6.89 -12.84
N ASN A 61 -8.14 7.46 -13.64
CA ASN A 61 -8.63 8.82 -13.46
C ASN A 61 -9.50 8.94 -12.20
N PHE A 62 -10.24 7.87 -11.85
CA PHE A 62 -11.01 7.83 -10.61
C PHE A 62 -10.11 8.05 -9.40
N TYR A 63 -9.05 7.25 -9.25
CA TYR A 63 -8.12 7.37 -8.12
C TYR A 63 -7.24 8.61 -8.17
N ARG A 64 -6.87 9.09 -9.36
CA ARG A 64 -6.07 10.32 -9.52
C ARG A 64 -6.85 11.57 -9.18
N ASP A 65 -8.09 11.70 -9.68
CA ASP A 65 -8.78 12.99 -9.76
C ASP A 65 -10.12 13.02 -9.01
N LYS A 66 -10.88 11.90 -8.96
CA LYS A 66 -12.26 11.93 -8.44
C LYS A 66 -12.35 11.69 -6.92
N VAL A 67 -11.49 10.85 -6.35
CA VAL A 67 -11.53 10.55 -4.90
C VAL A 67 -11.13 11.74 -4.03
N GLY A 68 -10.29 12.64 -4.54
CA GLY A 68 -9.93 13.89 -3.89
C GLY A 68 -9.33 13.72 -2.49
N GLU A 69 -9.38 14.80 -1.68
CA GLU A 69 -8.91 14.82 -0.28
C GLU A 69 -9.64 13.80 0.60
N PHE A 70 -10.87 13.44 0.23
CA PHE A 70 -11.67 12.51 0.99
C PHE A 70 -11.01 11.13 1.13
N TYR A 71 -10.18 10.73 0.17
CA TYR A 71 -9.44 9.47 0.19
C TYR A 71 -8.47 9.37 1.38
N LEU A 72 -7.93 10.50 1.87
CA LEU A 72 -7.11 10.51 3.09
C LEU A 72 -7.89 10.05 4.33
N PHE A 73 -9.18 10.36 4.41
CA PHE A 73 -10.02 9.92 5.54
C PHE A 73 -10.33 8.43 5.43
N GLU A 74 -10.60 7.94 4.24
CA GLU A 74 -10.88 6.52 4.01
C GLU A 74 -9.65 5.67 4.35
N LEU A 75 -8.50 5.95 3.74
CA LEU A 75 -7.24 5.26 4.03
C LEU A 75 -6.82 5.45 5.50
N GLY A 76 -7.02 6.65 6.06
CA GLY A 76 -6.75 6.94 7.46
C GLY A 76 -7.59 6.08 8.40
N ALA A 77 -8.90 5.97 8.16
CA ALA A 77 -9.81 5.13 8.94
C ALA A 77 -9.40 3.64 8.84
N TRP A 78 -9.11 3.16 7.63
CA TRP A 78 -8.66 1.79 7.41
C TRP A 78 -7.39 1.47 8.21
N HIS A 79 -6.35 2.30 8.11
CA HIS A 79 -5.08 2.08 8.81
C HIS A 79 -5.20 2.20 10.34
N LEU A 80 -6.09 3.05 10.86
CA LEU A 80 -6.31 3.19 12.29
C LEU A 80 -7.15 2.06 12.90
N THR A 81 -8.08 1.47 12.13
CA THR A 81 -8.97 0.40 12.60
C THR A 81 -8.40 -1.00 12.34
N SER A 82 -7.55 -1.17 11.33
CA SER A 82 -6.95 -2.46 10.93
C SER A 82 -5.50 -2.64 11.44
N ARG A 83 -5.21 -2.17 12.66
CA ARG A 83 -3.84 -2.11 13.21
C ARG A 83 -3.13 -3.45 13.25
N ASP A 84 -3.83 -4.51 13.61
CA ASP A 84 -3.23 -5.85 13.68
C ASP A 84 -2.83 -6.35 12.30
N TYR A 85 -3.71 -6.16 11.31
CA TYR A 85 -3.45 -6.51 9.92
C TYR A 85 -2.26 -5.74 9.34
N ILE A 86 -2.26 -4.41 9.47
CA ILE A 86 -1.14 -3.56 9.00
C ILE A 86 0.15 -3.89 9.76
N GLY A 87 0.07 -4.14 11.06
CA GLY A 87 1.22 -4.53 11.87
C GLY A 87 1.83 -5.86 11.43
N ASP A 88 1.02 -6.82 11.03
CA ASP A 88 1.49 -8.09 10.49
C ASP A 88 2.17 -7.91 9.13
N THR A 89 1.61 -7.09 8.23
CA THR A 89 2.26 -6.77 6.95
C THR A 89 3.59 -6.03 7.16
N LEU A 90 3.67 -5.11 8.13
CA LEU A 90 4.93 -4.44 8.50
C LEU A 90 6.00 -5.42 9.02
N ARG A 91 5.64 -6.46 9.78
CA ARG A 91 6.59 -7.51 10.19
C ARG A 91 7.16 -8.26 8.99
N LEU A 92 6.32 -8.62 8.02
CA LEU A 92 6.75 -9.29 6.80
C LEU A 92 7.69 -8.39 5.99
N VAL A 93 7.31 -7.14 5.82
CA VAL A 93 8.12 -6.10 5.18
C VAL A 93 9.49 -5.99 5.86
N ALA A 94 9.53 -5.82 7.17
CA ALA A 94 10.78 -5.68 7.92
C ALA A 94 11.72 -6.89 7.79
N ASN A 95 11.17 -8.09 7.62
CA ASN A 95 11.96 -9.31 7.45
C ASN A 95 12.58 -9.47 6.06
N TYR A 96 11.94 -8.92 5.03
CA TYR A 96 12.33 -9.20 3.64
C TYR A 96 12.77 -7.99 2.84
N THR A 97 12.48 -6.76 3.27
CA THR A 97 12.94 -5.56 2.56
C THR A 97 14.42 -5.28 2.80
N LYS A 98 15.12 -4.89 1.74
CA LYS A 98 16.52 -4.45 1.78
C LYS A 98 16.84 -3.59 0.58
N GLY A 99 17.95 -2.84 0.63
CA GLY A 99 18.48 -2.08 -0.51
C GLY A 99 17.47 -1.06 -1.05
N LYS A 100 17.21 -1.10 -2.34
CA LYS A 100 16.22 -0.25 -3.02
C LYS A 100 14.85 -0.92 -2.99
N VAL A 101 13.87 -0.24 -2.42
CA VAL A 101 12.51 -0.77 -2.24
C VAL A 101 11.51 0.10 -2.99
N LEU A 102 10.70 -0.51 -3.86
CA LEU A 102 9.52 0.12 -4.43
C LEU A 102 8.31 -0.15 -3.51
N ASP A 103 7.63 0.90 -3.08
CA ASP A 103 6.31 0.84 -2.44
C ASP A 103 5.26 1.32 -3.46
N PHE A 104 4.63 0.35 -4.15
CA PHE A 104 3.70 0.62 -5.24
C PHE A 104 2.26 0.69 -4.73
N GLY A 105 1.60 1.83 -4.98
CA GLY A 105 0.31 2.17 -4.40
C GLY A 105 0.44 2.49 -2.91
N GLY A 106 1.48 3.24 -2.52
CA GLY A 106 1.85 3.45 -1.11
C GLY A 106 0.81 4.21 -0.27
N GLY A 107 -0.28 4.71 -0.88
CA GLY A 107 -1.40 5.35 -0.20
C GLY A 107 -0.98 6.46 0.77
N ILE A 108 -1.39 6.37 2.03
CA ILE A 108 -1.01 7.35 3.07
C ILE A 108 0.37 7.09 3.70
N GLY A 109 1.19 6.19 3.10
CA GLY A 109 2.60 6.02 3.41
C GLY A 109 2.93 5.29 4.72
N THR A 110 2.03 4.51 5.29
CA THR A 110 2.32 3.77 6.53
C THR A 110 3.40 2.71 6.29
N HIS A 111 3.29 1.94 5.20
CA HIS A 111 4.32 0.97 4.82
C HIS A 111 5.60 1.68 4.38
N THR A 112 5.52 2.74 3.59
CA THR A 112 6.66 3.60 3.20
C THR A 112 7.51 4.01 4.41
N ILE A 113 6.87 4.53 5.46
CA ILE A 113 7.53 4.94 6.71
C ILE A 113 8.17 3.74 7.39
N GLY A 114 7.43 2.64 7.57
CA GLY A 114 7.95 1.42 8.17
C GLY A 114 9.16 0.84 7.42
N ILE A 115 9.12 0.84 6.09
CA ILE A 115 10.23 0.41 5.22
C ILE A 115 11.43 1.35 5.41
N ALA A 116 11.22 2.67 5.39
CA ALA A 116 12.30 3.64 5.54
C ALA A 116 12.98 3.59 6.91
N MET A 117 12.27 3.16 7.95
CA MET A 117 12.84 2.95 9.28
C MET A 117 13.71 1.68 9.38
N CYS A 118 13.60 0.75 8.43
CA CYS A 118 14.43 -0.46 8.42
C CYS A 118 15.90 -0.12 8.10
N PRO A 119 16.87 -0.53 8.94
CA PRO A 119 18.28 -0.16 8.74
C PRO A 119 18.92 -0.76 7.49
N GLN A 120 18.42 -1.90 7.01
CA GLN A 120 18.90 -2.60 5.80
C GLN A 120 18.33 -2.01 4.50
N VAL A 121 17.42 -1.05 4.58
CA VAL A 121 16.85 -0.33 3.42
C VAL A 121 17.70 0.90 3.14
N GLU A 122 18.16 1.02 1.89
CA GLU A 122 18.95 2.15 1.41
C GLU A 122 18.05 3.30 0.97
N GLN A 123 17.03 2.98 0.17
CA GLN A 123 16.10 3.97 -0.39
C GLN A 123 14.73 3.36 -0.65
N VAL A 124 13.69 4.11 -0.36
CA VAL A 124 12.29 3.79 -0.67
C VAL A 124 11.82 4.65 -1.83
N PHE A 125 11.29 4.01 -2.86
CA PHE A 125 10.64 4.63 -4.00
C PHE A 125 9.14 4.54 -3.77
N TYR A 126 8.57 5.59 -3.19
CA TYR A 126 7.13 5.69 -3.04
C TYR A 126 6.49 6.00 -4.38
N CYS A 127 5.50 5.19 -4.76
CA CYS A 127 4.78 5.33 -6.02
C CYS A 127 3.27 5.30 -5.77
N ASP A 128 2.58 6.40 -6.10
CA ASP A 128 1.11 6.51 -6.02
C ASP A 128 0.62 7.51 -7.06
N ILE A 129 -0.49 7.20 -7.72
CA ILE A 129 -1.08 8.06 -8.75
C ILE A 129 -1.89 9.23 -8.17
N ASN A 130 -2.27 9.16 -6.89
CA ASN A 130 -3.07 10.19 -6.26
C ASN A 130 -2.17 11.33 -5.75
N PRO A 131 -2.29 12.56 -6.28
CA PRO A 131 -1.42 13.67 -5.91
C PRO A 131 -1.60 14.11 -4.46
N ILE A 132 -2.80 13.91 -3.87
CA ILE A 132 -3.08 14.27 -2.48
C ILE A 132 -2.41 13.29 -1.53
N ASN A 133 -2.44 11.98 -1.82
CA ASN A 133 -1.67 10.99 -1.09
C ASN A 133 -0.18 11.32 -1.14
N LEU A 134 0.33 11.61 -2.34
CA LEU A 134 1.75 11.95 -2.54
C LEU A 134 2.18 13.15 -1.70
N ASP A 135 1.39 14.22 -1.67
CA ASP A 135 1.70 15.42 -0.88
C ASP A 135 1.57 15.17 0.63
N PHE A 136 0.56 14.40 1.05
CA PHE A 136 0.43 14.01 2.45
C PHE A 136 1.59 13.12 2.92
N VAL A 137 2.05 12.18 2.09
CA VAL A 137 3.18 11.31 2.45
C VAL A 137 4.50 12.08 2.49
N LYS A 138 4.72 13.03 1.59
CA LYS A 138 5.85 13.98 1.70
C LYS A 138 5.87 14.68 3.05
N TYR A 139 4.70 15.23 3.45
CA TYR A 139 4.55 15.85 4.75
C TYR A 139 4.88 14.87 5.90
N ARG A 140 4.33 13.65 5.88
CA ARG A 140 4.60 12.63 6.92
C ARG A 140 6.08 12.28 7.01
N VAL A 141 6.72 12.03 5.87
CA VAL A 141 8.14 11.69 5.75
C VAL A 141 9.02 12.80 6.34
N GLU A 142 8.67 14.07 6.08
CA GLU A 142 9.34 15.24 6.65
C GLU A 142 9.18 15.28 8.18
N GLN A 143 7.95 15.10 8.69
CA GLN A 143 7.69 15.09 10.14
C GLN A 143 8.43 13.95 10.86
N MET A 144 8.67 12.83 10.19
CA MET A 144 9.41 11.68 10.71
C MET A 144 10.93 11.75 10.49
N GLY A 145 11.44 12.80 9.82
CA GLY A 145 12.86 12.95 9.54
C GLY A 145 13.44 11.90 8.59
N LEU A 146 12.64 11.42 7.61
CA LEU A 146 12.99 10.34 6.69
C LEU A 146 13.25 10.82 5.25
N ASN A 147 13.39 12.15 5.03
CA ASN A 147 13.53 12.76 3.69
C ASN A 147 14.69 12.18 2.87
N ASP A 148 15.80 11.84 3.52
CA ASP A 148 16.99 11.33 2.83
C ASP A 148 16.80 9.90 2.31
N LYS A 149 15.74 9.19 2.79
CA LYS A 149 15.47 7.79 2.41
C LYS A 149 14.32 7.60 1.44
N VAL A 150 13.42 8.57 1.28
CA VAL A 150 12.22 8.41 0.47
C VAL A 150 12.24 9.34 -0.74
N VAL A 151 12.04 8.76 -1.92
CA VAL A 151 11.83 9.49 -3.18
C VAL A 151 10.44 9.18 -3.73
N PHE A 152 9.85 10.11 -4.46
CA PHE A 152 8.42 10.11 -4.81
C PHE A 152 8.21 10.07 -6.32
N PHE A 153 7.30 9.21 -6.78
CA PHE A 153 6.95 9.03 -8.17
C PHE A 153 5.44 8.81 -8.34
N GLU A 154 4.90 9.20 -9.48
CA GLU A 154 3.52 8.88 -9.87
C GLU A 154 3.40 7.51 -10.57
N ASP A 155 4.49 7.02 -11.17
CA ASP A 155 4.60 5.70 -11.82
C ASP A 155 6.00 5.13 -11.57
N ILE A 156 6.16 3.84 -11.84
CA ILE A 156 7.45 3.14 -11.66
C ILE A 156 8.52 3.82 -12.51
N PRO A 157 9.64 4.27 -11.93
CA PRO A 157 10.68 4.94 -12.69
C PRO A 157 11.34 3.99 -13.67
N ASN A 158 11.48 4.43 -14.93
CA ASN A 158 12.09 3.66 -16.00
C ASN A 158 13.57 3.33 -15.68
N ASN A 159 14.02 2.16 -16.13
CA ASN A 159 15.41 1.70 -16.00
C ASN A 159 15.93 1.63 -14.53
N THR A 160 15.03 1.49 -13.59
CA THR A 160 15.36 1.25 -12.18
C THR A 160 14.99 -0.18 -11.82
N THR A 161 15.90 -0.87 -11.13
CA THR A 161 15.63 -2.19 -10.55
C THR A 161 15.59 -2.09 -9.03
N PHE A 162 14.78 -2.96 -8.42
CA PHE A 162 14.51 -2.97 -6.99
C PHE A 162 14.90 -4.31 -6.36
N ASP A 163 15.47 -4.25 -5.18
CA ASP A 163 15.75 -5.43 -4.37
C ASP A 163 14.48 -5.96 -3.70
N THR A 164 13.51 -5.07 -3.50
CA THR A 164 12.19 -5.44 -2.99
C THR A 164 11.10 -4.58 -3.63
N ILE A 165 9.98 -5.19 -3.97
CA ILE A 165 8.75 -4.49 -4.36
C ILE A 165 7.68 -4.84 -3.34
N VAL A 166 7.00 -3.83 -2.83
CA VAL A 166 5.89 -3.95 -1.88
C VAL A 166 4.64 -3.37 -2.52
N SER A 167 3.50 -4.06 -2.40
CA SER A 167 2.20 -3.56 -2.87
C SER A 167 1.08 -4.20 -2.05
N PHE A 168 0.36 -3.38 -1.29
CA PHE A 168 -0.71 -3.84 -0.41
C PHE A 168 -2.02 -3.14 -0.75
N ASP A 169 -3.08 -3.94 -0.91
CA ASP A 169 -4.45 -3.47 -1.19
C ASP A 169 -4.52 -2.55 -2.43
N VAL A 170 -3.85 -2.97 -3.54
CA VAL A 170 -3.71 -2.20 -4.78
C VAL A 170 -4.08 -3.00 -6.02
N LEU A 171 -3.67 -4.28 -6.10
CA LEU A 171 -3.76 -5.06 -7.33
C LEU A 171 -5.22 -5.30 -7.76
N GLU A 172 -6.13 -5.37 -6.81
CA GLU A 172 -7.58 -5.48 -7.01
C GLU A 172 -8.22 -4.22 -7.59
N HIS A 173 -7.52 -3.09 -7.56
CA HIS A 173 -7.98 -1.81 -8.10
C HIS A 173 -7.44 -1.51 -9.50
N LEU A 174 -6.64 -2.41 -10.06
CA LEU A 174 -6.03 -2.23 -11.37
C LEU A 174 -6.89 -2.89 -12.48
N PRO A 175 -7.02 -2.24 -13.64
CA PRO A 175 -7.70 -2.83 -14.80
C PRO A 175 -7.06 -4.12 -15.30
N ASP A 176 -5.74 -4.24 -15.20
CA ASP A 176 -4.98 -5.45 -15.54
C ASP A 176 -3.88 -5.72 -14.51
N PRO A 177 -4.20 -6.42 -13.40
CA PRO A 177 -3.23 -6.75 -12.37
C PRO A 177 -2.16 -7.76 -12.85
N SER A 178 -2.45 -8.56 -13.87
CA SER A 178 -1.47 -9.47 -14.48
C SER A 178 -0.36 -8.72 -15.20
N GLN A 179 -0.70 -7.68 -15.95
CA GLN A 179 0.29 -6.82 -16.61
C GLN A 179 1.16 -6.10 -15.57
N GLN A 180 0.57 -5.71 -14.44
CA GLN A 180 1.35 -5.10 -13.35
C GLN A 180 2.35 -6.10 -12.73
N LEU A 181 1.97 -7.38 -12.54
CA LEU A 181 2.92 -8.42 -12.11
C LEU A 181 4.09 -8.58 -13.10
N LEU A 182 3.84 -8.48 -14.39
CA LEU A 182 4.92 -8.55 -15.40
C LEU A 182 5.86 -7.34 -15.33
N LYS A 183 5.33 -6.15 -15.06
CA LYS A 183 6.17 -4.96 -14.79
C LYS A 183 7.01 -5.16 -13.52
N PHE A 184 6.45 -5.69 -12.46
CA PHE A 184 7.19 -6.02 -11.24
C PHE A 184 8.30 -7.03 -11.51
N TYR A 185 8.00 -8.10 -12.27
CA TYR A 185 9.00 -9.11 -12.67
C TYR A 185 10.19 -8.47 -13.40
N GLN A 186 9.94 -7.54 -14.33
CA GLN A 186 10.98 -6.83 -15.09
C GLN A 186 11.79 -5.84 -14.24
N SER A 187 11.18 -5.31 -13.19
CA SER A 187 11.79 -4.30 -12.30
C SER A 187 12.48 -4.89 -11.09
N LEU A 188 12.36 -6.20 -10.83
CA LEU A 188 13.09 -6.86 -9.75
C LEU A 188 14.53 -7.19 -10.18
N THR A 189 15.47 -7.06 -9.24
CA THR A 189 16.80 -7.69 -9.36
C THR A 189 16.66 -9.21 -9.37
N ASP A 190 17.71 -9.95 -9.77
CA ASP A 190 17.68 -11.43 -9.87
C ASP A 190 17.36 -12.09 -8.52
N ASP A 191 17.90 -11.56 -7.41
CA ASP A 191 17.59 -12.00 -6.04
C ASP A 191 16.45 -11.21 -5.38
N GLY A 192 15.76 -10.38 -6.14
CA GLY A 192 14.72 -9.49 -5.68
C GLY A 192 13.48 -10.24 -5.17
N LYS A 193 12.77 -9.61 -4.25
CA LYS A 193 11.53 -10.14 -3.66
C LYS A 193 10.36 -9.21 -3.88
N MET A 194 9.20 -9.81 -3.97
CA MET A 194 7.93 -9.09 -4.05
C MET A 194 7.07 -9.48 -2.85
N ILE A 195 6.54 -8.50 -2.14
CA ILE A 195 5.64 -8.68 -0.99
C ILE A 195 4.33 -8.01 -1.35
N LEU A 196 3.27 -8.78 -1.42
CA LEU A 196 1.98 -8.26 -1.85
C LEU A 196 0.81 -9.05 -1.28
N ASN A 197 -0.35 -8.44 -1.40
CA ASN A 197 -1.66 -9.06 -1.19
C ASN A 197 -2.63 -8.64 -2.29
N TRP A 198 -3.82 -9.16 -2.23
CA TRP A 198 -4.94 -8.80 -3.11
C TRP A 198 -6.26 -9.23 -2.47
N CYS A 199 -7.35 -8.56 -2.85
CA CYS A 199 -8.71 -8.92 -2.45
C CYS A 199 -9.67 -8.78 -3.66
N PHE A 200 -9.73 -9.80 -4.54
CA PHE A 200 -10.63 -9.82 -5.70
C PHE A 200 -12.07 -10.15 -5.29
N PHE A 201 -12.62 -9.35 -4.39
CA PHE A 201 -13.98 -9.54 -3.87
C PHE A 201 -14.62 -8.18 -3.55
N LYS A 202 -15.79 -7.94 -4.14
CA LYS A 202 -16.52 -6.67 -3.95
C LYS A 202 -17.25 -6.54 -2.62
N GLY A 203 -17.22 -7.56 -1.77
CA GLY A 203 -18.03 -7.64 -0.55
C GLY A 203 -19.40 -8.25 -0.78
N PHE A 204 -20.02 -8.79 0.29
CA PHE A 204 -21.34 -9.42 0.21
C PHE A 204 -22.46 -8.43 -0.13
N ASN A 205 -22.30 -7.17 0.25
CA ASN A 205 -23.23 -6.08 -0.03
C ASN A 205 -22.64 -5.06 -1.02
N GLN A 206 -21.62 -5.45 -1.80
CA GLN A 206 -20.92 -4.58 -2.76
C GLN A 206 -20.27 -3.37 -2.07
N GLU A 207 -19.69 -3.57 -0.89
CA GLU A 207 -19.02 -2.52 -0.11
C GLU A 207 -17.77 -1.97 -0.82
N HIS A 208 -17.18 -2.78 -1.71
CA HIS A 208 -16.00 -2.43 -2.50
C HIS A 208 -16.30 -2.49 -4.00
N PRO A 209 -17.11 -1.54 -4.54
CA PRO A 209 -17.53 -1.58 -5.95
C PRO A 209 -16.37 -1.49 -6.94
N PHE A 210 -15.23 -0.97 -6.49
CA PHE A 210 -13.99 -0.76 -7.24
C PHE A 210 -12.99 -1.92 -7.12
N HIS A 211 -13.34 -3.05 -6.50
CA HIS A 211 -12.52 -4.26 -6.55
C HIS A 211 -12.80 -5.05 -7.84
N LEU A 212 -11.73 -5.50 -8.48
CA LEU A 212 -11.82 -6.38 -9.65
C LEU A 212 -12.39 -7.73 -9.24
N ASP A 213 -13.44 -8.18 -9.96
CA ASP A 213 -14.06 -9.49 -9.77
C ASP A 213 -14.32 -10.20 -11.10
N ASP A 214 -13.71 -9.75 -12.21
CA ASP A 214 -13.77 -10.44 -13.51
C ASP A 214 -13.01 -11.78 -13.43
N PRO A 215 -13.71 -12.93 -13.60
CA PRO A 215 -13.10 -14.25 -13.41
C PRO A 215 -11.93 -14.52 -14.37
N HIS A 216 -11.96 -13.97 -15.59
CA HIS A 216 -10.93 -14.20 -16.59
C HIS A 216 -9.65 -13.42 -16.24
N LEU A 217 -9.78 -12.17 -15.81
CA LEU A 217 -8.65 -11.35 -15.38
C LEU A 217 -8.04 -11.91 -14.09
N VAL A 218 -8.86 -12.34 -13.13
CA VAL A 218 -8.42 -12.97 -11.89
C VAL A 218 -7.70 -14.30 -12.17
N GLU A 219 -8.23 -15.15 -13.06
CA GLU A 219 -7.54 -16.39 -13.48
C GLU A 219 -6.19 -16.07 -14.14
N THR A 220 -6.14 -15.07 -15.01
CA THR A 220 -4.91 -14.65 -15.69
C THR A 220 -3.87 -14.13 -14.68
N PHE A 221 -4.29 -13.38 -13.67
CA PHE A 221 -3.43 -12.96 -12.56
C PHE A 221 -2.81 -14.16 -11.84
N PHE A 222 -3.62 -15.13 -11.42
CA PHE A 222 -3.10 -16.32 -10.73
C PHE A 222 -2.19 -17.18 -11.60
N ARG A 223 -2.50 -17.30 -12.90
CA ARG A 223 -1.62 -17.99 -13.85
C ARG A 223 -0.27 -17.26 -13.98
N THR A 224 -0.27 -15.96 -14.03
CA THR A 224 0.95 -15.15 -14.12
C THR A 224 1.81 -15.31 -12.87
N ILE A 225 1.23 -15.20 -11.66
CA ILE A 225 2.00 -15.34 -10.43
C ILE A 225 2.60 -16.75 -10.29
N GLN A 226 1.84 -17.79 -10.63
CA GLN A 226 2.29 -19.18 -10.56
C GLN A 226 3.37 -19.54 -11.59
N THR A 227 3.42 -18.86 -12.74
CA THR A 227 4.38 -19.15 -13.81
C THR A 227 5.64 -18.29 -13.76
N LYS A 228 5.61 -17.17 -13.08
CA LYS A 228 6.71 -16.20 -13.03
C LYS A 228 7.39 -16.08 -11.68
N PHE A 229 6.73 -16.54 -10.61
CA PHE A 229 7.22 -16.35 -9.25
C PHE A 229 7.17 -17.64 -8.43
N LEU A 230 8.07 -17.74 -7.47
CA LEU A 230 8.03 -18.76 -6.42
C LEU A 230 7.63 -18.12 -5.10
N GLU A 231 6.60 -18.65 -4.46
CA GLU A 231 6.19 -18.18 -3.15
C GLU A 231 7.25 -18.56 -2.10
N ILE A 232 7.62 -17.59 -1.27
CA ILE A 232 8.47 -17.80 -0.10
C ILE A 232 7.55 -17.93 1.11
N PHE A 233 7.51 -19.14 1.66
CA PHE A 233 6.65 -19.43 2.81
C PHE A 233 7.11 -18.67 4.06
N HIS A 234 6.14 -18.00 4.72
CA HIS A 234 6.32 -17.36 6.01
C HIS A 234 5.31 -17.93 7.01
N PRO A 235 5.75 -18.63 8.06
CA PRO A 235 4.85 -19.44 8.91
C PRO A 235 3.87 -18.62 9.76
N TYR A 236 4.12 -17.33 9.92
CA TYR A 236 3.30 -16.45 10.76
C TYR A 236 2.44 -15.47 9.96
N GLN A 237 2.42 -15.61 8.63
CA GLN A 237 1.74 -14.66 7.76
C GLN A 237 0.80 -15.36 6.80
N ILE A 238 -0.48 -14.94 6.80
CA ILE A 238 -1.51 -15.50 5.94
C ILE A 238 -2.22 -14.45 5.07
N THR A 239 -2.09 -13.16 5.38
CA THR A 239 -2.79 -12.05 4.73
C THR A 239 -1.98 -11.38 3.61
N ALA A 240 -0.65 -11.51 3.67
CA ALA A 240 0.24 -11.05 2.61
C ALA A 240 1.25 -12.15 2.28
N ARG A 241 1.84 -12.08 1.10
CA ARG A 241 2.70 -13.14 0.59
C ARG A 241 4.00 -12.57 0.04
N CYS A 242 5.09 -13.35 0.17
CA CYS A 242 6.40 -13.01 -0.37
C CYS A 242 6.72 -13.93 -1.54
N TYR A 243 7.21 -13.36 -2.63
CA TYR A 243 7.57 -14.06 -3.85
C TYR A 243 8.95 -13.66 -4.32
N ARG A 244 9.64 -14.56 -5.00
CA ARG A 244 10.82 -14.28 -5.82
C ARG A 244 10.56 -14.65 -7.27
N ARG A 245 11.37 -14.13 -8.18
CA ARG A 245 11.33 -14.54 -9.59
C ARG A 245 11.60 -16.04 -9.73
N TRP A 246 10.93 -16.64 -10.67
CA TRP A 246 11.29 -17.96 -11.19
C TRP A 246 11.97 -17.74 -12.53
N ASP A 247 13.26 -18.09 -12.56
CA ASP A 247 14.09 -18.03 -13.77
C ASP A 247 13.86 -19.25 -14.65
#